data_84d5775ba7daf552eac864230a5583ae
#
_entry.id   84d5775ba7daf552eac864230a5583ae
#
_cell.length_a   1.000
_cell.length_b   1.000
_cell.length_c   1.000
_cell.angle_alpha   90.00
_cell.angle_beta   90.00
_cell.angle_gamma   90.00
#
_symmetry.space_group_name_H-M   'P 1'
#
loop_
_entity.id
_entity.type
_entity.pdbx_description
1 polymer ?
#
loop_
_entity_poly.entity_id
_entity_poly.type
_entity_poly.pdbx_seq_one_letter_code
_entity_poly.pdbx_strand_id
1 'polypeptide(L)'
;MANKQRPQIDYESALKENGMPITADEINQQFNDIVKEEGLITNTSNMSPFWRLINTIVTTPVQWLKDVLINLVFTNMYLATASGAWLEMFAWGVNLQRKPATKAKGQVRFYRVAGQNSVTVPKGTIVQTERINGQIYSVVTTETVTIEKESALIGVDASEAGGAFNLAPGYFRILPVAVPGIERAQNEENWLLVPGADKESDDDLRDRCRNQYNLVGNYHTDAVYQGMIASVVGLSIDRIFFLHDAPRGAGTANAYLLLDSGVISQPFIDKVNDYVNTQGHHGHGDDMQCMPMPETQHAITLTVYVENITNLTANEQTKLKQDIENLVRCAFRENTSYDVKKTWPYSRFSFSNLGREIHRHFILVDSLQFNQTDIISELSVPRLTSLTVELQDA
;
A
#
# COMPACT_ATOMS: atom_id res chain seq x y z
N MET A 1 3.24 -15.43 13.87
CA MET A 1 3.14 -13.98 13.61
C MET A 1 3.48 -13.23 14.88
N ALA A 2 4.59 -12.51 14.91
CA ALA A 2 4.91 -11.65 16.05
C ALA A 2 3.81 -10.59 16.20
N ASN A 3 3.39 -10.37 17.45
CA ASN A 3 2.35 -9.40 17.79
C ASN A 3 2.70 -8.03 17.19
N LYS A 4 1.99 -7.62 16.13
CA LYS A 4 2.19 -6.32 15.46
C LYS A 4 1.65 -5.13 16.30
N GLN A 5 1.15 -5.41 17.50
CA GLN A 5 0.63 -4.37 18.36
C GLN A 5 1.79 -3.51 18.89
N ARG A 6 1.82 -2.25 18.47
CA ARG A 6 2.84 -1.30 18.91
C ARG A 6 2.67 -1.02 20.39
N PRO A 7 3.77 -1.00 21.16
CA PRO A 7 3.68 -0.52 22.53
C PRO A 7 3.22 0.94 22.50
N GLN A 8 2.20 1.23 23.30
CA GLN A 8 1.72 2.60 23.53
C GLN A 8 2.08 2.98 24.96
N ILE A 9 2.61 4.17 25.12
CA ILE A 9 2.92 4.76 26.42
C ILE A 9 1.97 5.93 26.58
N ASP A 10 1.26 5.96 27.69
CA ASP A 10 0.51 7.13 28.13
C ASP A 10 1.49 8.09 28.81
N TYR A 11 2.03 9.02 28.00
CA TYR A 11 3.01 9.99 28.47
C TYR A 11 2.42 10.99 29.48
N GLU A 12 1.11 11.29 29.38
CA GLU A 12 0.44 12.16 30.34
C GLU A 12 0.40 11.52 31.73
N SER A 13 -0.05 10.27 31.81
CA SER A 13 -0.03 9.52 33.07
C SER A 13 1.37 9.37 33.64
N ALA A 14 2.37 9.06 32.81
CA ALA A 14 3.75 8.92 33.26
C ALA A 14 4.33 10.23 33.82
N LEU A 15 4.03 11.37 33.22
CA LEU A 15 4.45 12.69 33.72
C LEU A 15 3.73 13.06 35.02
N LYS A 16 2.43 12.74 35.09
CA LYS A 16 1.63 12.97 36.30
C LYS A 16 2.13 12.19 37.50
N GLU A 17 2.48 10.92 37.31
CA GLU A 17 3.07 10.06 38.35
C GLU A 17 4.42 10.64 38.88
N ASN A 18 5.14 11.38 38.04
CA ASN A 18 6.37 12.06 38.40
C ASN A 18 6.15 13.51 38.92
N GLY A 19 4.90 13.89 39.22
CA GLY A 19 4.57 15.17 39.85
C GLY A 19 4.47 16.34 38.87
N MET A 20 4.44 16.11 37.56
CA MET A 20 4.28 17.19 36.59
C MET A 20 2.80 17.53 36.41
N PRO A 21 2.38 18.80 36.51
CA PRO A 21 1.01 19.20 36.27
C PRO A 21 0.67 19.03 34.77
N ILE A 22 -0.46 18.35 34.47
CA ILE A 22 -0.84 17.98 33.10
C ILE A 22 -1.93 18.89 32.57
N THR A 23 -2.92 19.24 33.42
CA THR A 23 -4.06 20.06 33.01
C THR A 23 -3.77 21.55 33.22
N ALA A 24 -4.51 22.38 32.48
CA ALA A 24 -4.47 23.84 32.66
C ALA A 24 -4.77 24.26 34.12
N ASP A 25 -5.73 23.58 34.75
CA ASP A 25 -6.13 23.87 36.13
C ASP A 25 -5.02 23.47 37.12
N GLU A 26 -4.36 22.32 36.94
CA GLU A 26 -3.23 21.91 37.78
C GLU A 26 -2.05 22.89 37.64
N ILE A 27 -1.72 23.35 36.43
CA ILE A 27 -0.67 24.35 36.17
C ILE A 27 -1.04 25.68 36.83
N ASN A 28 -2.29 26.12 36.67
CA ASN A 28 -2.79 27.35 37.30
C ASN A 28 -2.75 27.25 38.83
N GLN A 29 -3.14 26.10 39.39
CA GLN A 29 -3.13 25.89 40.84
C GLN A 29 -1.70 25.93 41.36
N GLN A 30 -0.76 25.24 40.73
CA GLN A 30 0.64 25.23 41.12
C GLN A 30 1.24 26.65 41.08
N PHE A 31 0.93 27.41 40.02
CA PHE A 31 1.34 28.81 39.92
C PHE A 31 0.74 29.68 41.02
N ASN A 32 -0.56 29.52 41.34
CA ASN A 32 -1.23 30.22 42.43
C ASN A 32 -0.60 29.90 43.79
N ASP A 33 -0.22 28.66 44.03
CA ASP A 33 0.38 28.23 45.29
C ASP A 33 1.78 28.86 45.48
N ILE A 34 2.60 28.90 44.41
CA ILE A 34 3.91 29.60 44.42
C ILE A 34 3.72 31.09 44.70
N VAL A 35 2.76 31.74 44.02
CA VAL A 35 2.50 33.20 44.25
C VAL A 35 2.03 33.49 45.67
N LYS A 36 1.25 32.62 46.28
CA LYS A 36 0.81 32.74 47.69
C LYS A 36 1.99 32.56 48.65
N GLU A 37 2.86 31.59 48.37
CA GLU A 37 4.05 31.34 49.20
C GLU A 37 5.01 32.52 49.17
N GLU A 38 5.25 33.10 48.01
CA GLU A 38 6.09 34.30 47.84
C GLU A 38 5.46 35.59 48.40
N GLY A 39 4.13 35.67 48.56
CA GLY A 39 3.41 36.76 49.20
C GLY A 39 3.45 38.10 48.47
N LEU A 40 3.97 38.18 47.27
CA LEU A 40 4.19 39.42 46.51
C LEU A 40 2.91 39.98 45.88
N ILE A 41 1.94 39.11 45.58
CA ILE A 41 0.66 39.47 44.96
C ILE A 41 -0.47 39.07 45.90
N THR A 42 -1.17 40.09 46.44
CA THR A 42 -2.24 39.88 47.44
C THR A 42 -3.62 39.64 46.84
N ASN A 43 -3.87 40.10 45.60
CA ASN A 43 -5.15 39.90 44.92
C ASN A 43 -5.00 38.92 43.74
N THR A 44 -5.24 37.66 44.04
CA THR A 44 -5.24 36.52 43.07
C THR A 44 -6.67 36.17 42.60
N SER A 45 -7.62 37.09 42.72
CA SER A 45 -8.98 36.86 42.27
C SER A 45 -9.10 36.79 40.75
N ASN A 46 -9.90 35.89 40.25
CA ASN A 46 -10.24 35.77 38.82
C ASN A 46 -10.97 37.01 38.28
N MET A 47 -11.44 37.92 39.15
CA MET A 47 -12.02 39.19 38.77
C MET A 47 -10.95 40.30 38.55
N SER A 48 -9.72 40.09 38.96
CA SER A 48 -8.62 41.01 38.72
C SER A 48 -8.08 40.92 37.30
N PRO A 49 -8.22 41.95 36.45
CA PRO A 49 -7.66 41.92 35.08
C PRO A 49 -6.15 41.75 35.08
N PHE A 50 -5.45 42.35 36.03
CA PHE A 50 -4.01 42.23 36.20
C PHE A 50 -3.60 40.78 36.52
N TRP A 51 -4.30 40.15 37.47
CA TRP A 51 -4.03 38.77 37.83
C TRP A 51 -4.26 37.80 36.66
N ARG A 52 -5.38 37.97 35.95
CA ARG A 52 -5.66 37.15 34.73
C ARG A 52 -4.57 37.29 33.68
N LEU A 53 -4.06 38.52 33.48
CA LEU A 53 -2.99 38.75 32.52
C LEU A 53 -1.71 38.01 32.91
N ILE A 54 -1.26 38.16 34.15
CA ILE A 54 -0.04 37.49 34.66
C ILE A 54 -0.20 35.97 34.60
N ASN A 55 -1.33 35.44 35.07
CA ASN A 55 -1.61 34.02 35.03
C ASN A 55 -1.56 33.48 33.60
N THR A 56 -2.19 34.15 32.64
CA THR A 56 -2.19 33.73 31.22
C THR A 56 -0.78 33.79 30.63
N ILE A 57 0.00 34.83 30.88
CA ILE A 57 1.36 34.99 30.38
C ILE A 57 2.27 33.84 30.86
N VAL A 58 2.07 33.37 32.09
CA VAL A 58 2.90 32.30 32.68
C VAL A 58 2.38 30.93 32.27
N THR A 59 1.09 30.67 32.37
CA THR A 59 0.53 29.32 32.19
C THR A 59 0.42 28.90 30.73
N THR A 60 0.14 29.83 29.80
CA THR A 60 0.02 29.49 28.37
C THR A 60 1.32 28.94 27.77
N PRO A 61 2.52 29.53 27.96
CA PRO A 61 3.76 28.96 27.50
C PRO A 61 4.08 27.61 28.11
N VAL A 62 3.77 27.41 29.41
CA VAL A 62 3.98 26.13 30.09
C VAL A 62 3.11 25.04 29.48
N GLN A 63 1.83 25.32 29.20
CA GLN A 63 0.94 24.40 28.49
C GLN A 63 1.47 24.07 27.11
N TRP A 64 1.85 25.09 26.34
CA TRP A 64 2.42 24.87 25.01
C TRP A 64 3.70 24.01 25.04
N LEU A 65 4.61 24.26 25.98
CA LEU A 65 5.82 23.48 26.19
C LEU A 65 5.49 22.03 26.57
N LYS A 66 4.51 21.80 27.43
CA LYS A 66 4.02 20.49 27.80
C LYS A 66 3.47 19.75 26.56
N ASP A 67 2.65 20.42 25.77
CA ASP A 67 2.06 19.82 24.58
C ASP A 67 3.13 19.46 23.54
N VAL A 68 4.13 20.31 23.34
CA VAL A 68 5.29 20.01 22.49
C VAL A 68 6.08 18.84 23.04
N LEU A 69 6.31 18.78 24.35
CA LEU A 69 7.05 17.69 24.99
C LEU A 69 6.35 16.34 24.78
N ILE A 70 5.05 16.27 25.02
CA ILE A 70 4.25 15.04 24.91
C ILE A 70 4.04 14.64 23.45
N ASN A 71 3.51 15.55 22.64
CA ASN A 71 3.03 15.21 21.30
C ASN A 71 4.13 15.20 20.24
N LEU A 72 5.26 15.89 20.49
CA LEU A 72 6.35 15.94 19.51
C LEU A 72 7.61 15.23 20.02
N VAL A 73 8.09 15.56 21.21
CA VAL A 73 9.39 15.06 21.69
C VAL A 73 9.28 13.58 22.08
N PHE A 74 8.44 13.27 23.06
CA PHE A 74 8.31 11.88 23.57
C PHE A 74 7.77 10.92 22.52
N THR A 75 6.82 11.35 21.72
CA THR A 75 6.27 10.53 20.63
C THR A 75 7.35 10.14 19.61
N ASN A 76 8.35 10.99 19.41
CA ASN A 76 9.42 10.73 18.44
C ASN A 76 10.73 10.20 19.08
N MET A 77 10.78 9.99 20.39
CA MET A 77 11.96 9.40 21.06
C MET A 77 12.16 7.91 20.80
N TYR A 78 11.11 7.21 20.39
CA TYR A 78 11.14 5.77 20.24
C TYR A 78 10.83 5.36 18.80
N LEU A 79 11.55 4.37 18.30
CA LEU A 79 11.32 3.82 16.96
C LEU A 79 9.84 3.39 16.75
N ALA A 80 9.17 2.90 17.80
CA ALA A 80 7.79 2.45 17.74
C ALA A 80 6.79 3.55 17.36
N THR A 81 7.06 4.79 17.75
CA THR A 81 6.14 5.92 17.63
C THR A 81 6.69 7.06 16.76
N ALA A 82 7.99 7.06 16.47
CA ALA A 82 8.62 8.08 15.63
C ALA A 82 8.02 8.13 14.23
N SER A 83 7.94 9.33 13.65
CA SER A 83 7.38 9.60 12.33
C SER A 83 8.22 10.62 11.53
N GLY A 84 8.05 10.63 10.20
CA GLY A 84 8.69 11.58 9.31
C GLY A 84 10.20 11.64 9.48
N ALA A 85 10.75 12.85 9.63
CA ALA A 85 12.20 13.08 9.74
C ALA A 85 12.85 12.40 10.97
N TRP A 86 12.12 12.26 12.07
CA TRP A 86 12.60 11.56 13.26
C TRP A 86 12.82 10.07 12.98
N LEU A 87 11.90 9.45 12.26
CA LEU A 87 12.04 8.06 11.84
C LEU A 87 13.20 7.88 10.86
N GLU A 88 13.46 8.85 9.98
CA GLU A 88 14.59 8.83 9.07
C GLU A 88 15.94 8.89 9.80
N MET A 89 16.01 9.54 10.96
CA MET A 89 17.20 9.50 11.82
C MET A 89 17.44 8.11 12.42
N PHE A 90 16.38 7.41 12.85
CA PHE A 90 16.49 6.02 13.27
C PHE A 90 16.95 5.11 12.14
N ALA A 91 16.39 5.30 10.93
CA ALA A 91 16.78 4.55 9.76
C ALA A 91 18.26 4.77 9.42
N TRP A 92 18.74 6.02 9.46
CA TRP A 92 20.14 6.33 9.27
C TRP A 92 21.05 5.62 10.28
N GLY A 93 20.64 5.56 11.56
CA GLY A 93 21.39 4.89 12.62
C GLY A 93 21.58 3.38 12.41
N VAL A 94 20.74 2.76 11.58
CA VAL A 94 20.84 1.34 11.18
C VAL A 94 21.21 1.16 9.70
N ASN A 95 21.78 2.19 9.10
CA ASN A 95 22.25 2.19 7.71
C ASN A 95 21.16 1.98 6.65
N LEU A 96 19.95 2.45 6.93
CA LEU A 96 18.82 2.42 6.03
C LEU A 96 18.44 3.83 5.56
N GLN A 97 17.84 3.89 4.37
CA GLN A 97 17.21 5.08 3.83
C GLN A 97 15.80 4.73 3.38
N ARG A 98 14.89 5.71 3.46
CA ARG A 98 13.52 5.57 2.95
C ARG A 98 13.56 5.31 1.44
N LYS A 99 12.85 4.28 1.00
CA LYS A 99 12.73 3.98 -0.43
C LYS A 99 11.93 5.09 -1.12
N PRO A 100 12.44 5.68 -2.20
CA PRO A 100 11.68 6.65 -2.99
C PRO A 100 10.58 5.94 -3.78
N ALA A 101 9.60 6.70 -4.24
CA ALA A 101 8.64 6.22 -5.22
C ALA A 101 9.35 5.88 -6.54
N THR A 102 8.91 4.81 -7.19
CA THR A 102 9.47 4.34 -8.46
C THR A 102 8.39 4.10 -9.49
N LYS A 103 8.73 4.28 -10.77
CA LYS A 103 7.83 4.03 -11.90
C LYS A 103 7.74 2.54 -12.21
N ALA A 104 6.54 2.08 -12.53
CA ALA A 104 6.37 0.77 -13.14
C ALA A 104 6.99 0.78 -14.55
N LYS A 105 7.69 -0.30 -14.88
CA LYS A 105 8.26 -0.52 -16.21
C LYS A 105 7.80 -1.87 -16.74
N GLY A 106 7.42 -1.88 -18.01
CA GLY A 106 6.88 -3.09 -18.59
C GLY A 106 6.87 -3.06 -20.10
N GLN A 107 6.07 -3.94 -20.68
CA GLN A 107 5.89 -4.05 -22.12
C GLN A 107 4.42 -4.10 -22.46
N VAL A 108 4.02 -3.37 -23.50
CA VAL A 108 2.68 -3.37 -24.05
C VAL A 108 2.75 -3.93 -25.47
N ARG A 109 1.84 -4.83 -25.82
CA ARG A 109 1.73 -5.35 -27.18
C ARG A 109 0.88 -4.42 -28.03
N PHE A 110 1.46 -3.98 -29.15
CA PHE A 110 0.78 -3.21 -30.18
C PHE A 110 0.46 -4.12 -31.35
N TYR A 111 -0.78 -4.06 -31.83
CA TYR A 111 -1.28 -4.84 -32.94
C TYR A 111 -1.46 -3.94 -34.14
N ARG A 112 -0.91 -4.37 -35.27
CA ARG A 112 -0.98 -3.67 -36.53
C ARG A 112 -2.31 -4.00 -37.25
N VAL A 113 -2.86 -3.01 -37.96
CA VAL A 113 -3.99 -3.25 -38.88
C VAL A 113 -3.59 -4.24 -39.96
N ALA A 114 -4.45 -5.22 -40.25
CA ALA A 114 -4.21 -6.22 -41.27
C ALA A 114 -3.98 -5.56 -42.65
N GLY A 115 -3.02 -6.10 -43.42
CA GLY A 115 -2.73 -5.66 -44.79
C GLY A 115 -1.73 -4.48 -44.90
N GLN A 116 -1.17 -3.94 -43.80
CA GLN A 116 -0.08 -2.97 -43.88
C GLN A 116 1.30 -3.68 -43.87
N ASN A 117 2.31 -3.09 -44.51
CA ASN A 117 3.65 -3.70 -44.63
C ASN A 117 4.49 -3.49 -43.35
N SER A 118 4.52 -2.28 -42.82
CA SER A 118 5.20 -1.93 -41.57
C SER A 118 4.54 -0.68 -40.94
N VAL A 119 4.58 -0.58 -39.62
CA VAL A 119 4.05 0.56 -38.87
C VAL A 119 5.04 0.98 -37.80
N THR A 120 5.31 2.26 -37.69
CA THR A 120 6.20 2.80 -36.65
C THR A 120 5.39 3.37 -35.50
N VAL A 121 5.65 2.88 -34.29
CA VAL A 121 5.13 3.44 -33.05
C VAL A 121 6.20 4.36 -32.48
N PRO A 122 5.94 5.68 -32.38
CA PRO A 122 6.92 6.62 -31.87
C PRO A 122 7.18 6.46 -30.36
N LYS A 123 8.38 6.79 -29.91
CA LYS A 123 8.64 7.05 -28.51
C LYS A 123 7.71 8.16 -28.00
N GLY A 124 7.19 8.00 -26.77
CA GLY A 124 6.24 8.93 -26.17
C GLY A 124 4.78 8.63 -26.51
N THR A 125 4.49 7.53 -27.21
CA THR A 125 3.11 7.08 -27.43
C THR A 125 2.49 6.68 -26.09
N ILE A 126 1.31 7.24 -25.79
CA ILE A 126 0.59 7.01 -24.54
C ILE A 126 -0.41 5.88 -24.72
N VAL A 127 -0.42 4.93 -23.77
CA VAL A 127 -1.47 3.93 -23.63
C VAL A 127 -2.12 4.12 -22.25
N GLN A 128 -3.44 4.18 -22.22
CA GLN A 128 -4.20 4.51 -21.01
C GLN A 128 -5.15 3.38 -20.61
N THR A 129 -5.57 3.45 -19.36
CA THR A 129 -6.72 2.67 -18.86
C THR A 129 -8.03 3.41 -19.14
N GLU A 130 -9.15 2.72 -18.98
CA GLU A 130 -10.41 3.37 -18.69
C GLU A 130 -10.31 4.11 -17.35
N ARG A 131 -11.31 4.93 -17.06
CA ARG A 131 -11.36 5.64 -15.77
C ARG A 131 -11.68 4.66 -14.64
N ILE A 132 -10.81 4.58 -13.65
CA ILE A 132 -10.97 3.74 -12.47
C ILE A 132 -11.09 4.68 -11.27
N ASN A 133 -12.23 4.68 -10.58
CA ASN A 133 -12.48 5.58 -9.44
C ASN A 133 -12.07 7.05 -9.72
N GLY A 134 -12.47 7.56 -10.88
CA GLY A 134 -12.17 8.94 -11.29
C GLY A 134 -10.75 9.17 -11.84
N GLN A 135 -9.82 8.24 -11.70
CA GLN A 135 -8.43 8.34 -12.16
C GLN A 135 -8.21 7.60 -13.49
N ILE A 136 -7.29 8.09 -14.28
CA ILE A 136 -6.82 7.45 -15.51
C ILE A 136 -5.32 7.20 -15.34
N TYR A 137 -4.90 5.96 -15.50
CA TYR A 137 -3.50 5.58 -15.45
C TYR A 137 -2.96 5.49 -16.87
N SER A 138 -1.72 5.93 -17.06
CA SER A 138 -1.10 5.93 -18.38
C SER A 138 0.34 5.42 -18.32
N VAL A 139 0.72 4.74 -19.39
CA VAL A 139 2.10 4.32 -19.65
C VAL A 139 2.56 4.92 -20.97
N VAL A 140 3.86 5.13 -21.11
CA VAL A 140 4.46 5.85 -22.23
C VAL A 140 5.55 4.99 -22.84
N THR A 141 5.58 4.84 -24.17
CA THR A 141 6.61 4.08 -24.87
C THR A 141 8.00 4.72 -24.67
N THR A 142 9.01 3.89 -24.37
CA THR A 142 10.37 4.34 -24.07
C THR A 142 11.22 4.54 -25.32
N GLU A 143 10.86 3.92 -26.44
CA GLU A 143 11.61 3.92 -27.69
C GLU A 143 10.67 3.96 -28.90
N THR A 144 11.22 4.30 -30.06
CA THR A 144 10.51 4.21 -31.35
C THR A 144 10.76 2.83 -31.95
N VAL A 145 9.67 2.09 -32.20
CA VAL A 145 9.74 0.73 -32.74
C VAL A 145 8.95 0.62 -34.03
N THR A 146 9.54 0.00 -35.05
CA THR A 146 8.84 -0.35 -36.29
C THR A 146 8.37 -1.78 -36.22
N ILE A 147 7.08 -1.98 -36.37
CA ILE A 147 6.39 -3.28 -36.33
C ILE A 147 6.28 -3.81 -37.74
N GLU A 148 7.02 -4.87 -38.05
CA GLU A 148 7.01 -5.55 -39.35
C GLU A 148 6.05 -6.75 -39.35
N LYS A 149 5.84 -7.36 -38.17
CA LYS A 149 4.93 -8.50 -37.96
C LYS A 149 3.52 -8.01 -37.61
N GLU A 150 2.60 -8.93 -37.35
CA GLU A 150 1.23 -8.60 -36.92
C GLU A 150 1.18 -7.83 -35.60
N SER A 151 2.13 -8.06 -34.70
CA SER A 151 2.24 -7.36 -33.42
C SER A 151 3.68 -7.30 -32.94
N ALA A 152 3.97 -6.37 -32.03
CA ALA A 152 5.24 -6.30 -31.29
C ALA A 152 5.02 -5.88 -29.85
N LEU A 153 5.90 -6.37 -28.96
CA LEU A 153 6.02 -5.89 -27.59
C LEU A 153 6.92 -4.64 -27.60
N ILE A 154 6.44 -3.56 -27.00
CA ILE A 154 7.16 -2.30 -26.92
C ILE A 154 7.32 -1.94 -25.44
N GLY A 155 8.55 -1.57 -25.06
CA GLY A 155 8.86 -1.14 -23.71
C GLY A 155 8.11 0.15 -23.32
N VAL A 156 7.55 0.15 -22.12
CA VAL A 156 6.81 1.30 -21.58
C VAL A 156 7.21 1.59 -20.15
N ASP A 157 7.23 2.88 -19.80
CA ASP A 157 7.34 3.36 -18.43
C ASP A 157 6.02 4.00 -18.00
N ALA A 158 5.66 3.86 -16.73
CA ALA A 158 4.51 4.57 -16.16
C ALA A 158 4.72 6.10 -16.26
N SER A 159 3.66 6.85 -16.48
CA SER A 159 3.72 8.32 -16.52
C SER A 159 4.22 8.90 -15.20
N GLU A 160 3.80 8.30 -14.09
CA GLU A 160 4.16 8.71 -12.74
C GLU A 160 4.71 7.53 -11.93
N ALA A 161 5.40 7.83 -10.83
CA ALA A 161 5.84 6.82 -9.89
C ALA A 161 4.68 6.42 -8.97
N GLY A 162 4.59 5.15 -8.64
CA GLY A 162 3.59 4.62 -7.73
C GLY A 162 3.20 3.18 -8.00
N GLY A 163 2.74 2.51 -6.96
CA GLY A 163 2.24 1.14 -7.03
C GLY A 163 0.91 1.00 -7.77
N ALA A 164 0.15 2.09 -7.91
CA ALA A 164 -1.13 2.11 -8.60
C ALA A 164 -1.05 1.76 -10.10
N PHE A 165 0.14 1.89 -10.68
CA PHE A 165 0.39 1.50 -12.08
C PHE A 165 0.64 0.01 -12.28
N ASN A 166 0.76 -0.79 -11.20
CA ASN A 166 0.92 -2.24 -11.26
C ASN A 166 -0.43 -2.93 -11.51
N LEU A 167 -1.04 -2.62 -12.62
CA LEU A 167 -2.36 -3.12 -12.98
C LEU A 167 -2.28 -4.50 -13.61
N ALA A 168 -3.35 -5.27 -13.48
CA ALA A 168 -3.50 -6.58 -14.10
C ALA A 168 -3.46 -6.48 -15.65
N PRO A 169 -3.26 -7.60 -16.36
CA PRO A 169 -3.37 -7.64 -17.80
C PRO A 169 -4.72 -7.09 -18.30
N GLY A 170 -4.70 -6.40 -19.44
CA GLY A 170 -5.90 -5.88 -20.10
C GLY A 170 -6.36 -4.48 -19.67
N TYR A 171 -5.74 -3.88 -18.65
CA TYR A 171 -6.10 -2.54 -18.21
C TYR A 171 -5.57 -1.42 -19.12
N PHE A 172 -4.33 -1.51 -19.59
CA PHE A 172 -3.75 -0.55 -20.54
C PHE A 172 -4.13 -0.93 -21.97
N ARG A 173 -5.21 -0.34 -22.47
CA ARG A 173 -5.78 -0.71 -23.79
C ARG A 173 -6.28 0.47 -24.64
N ILE A 174 -6.28 1.69 -24.10
CA ILE A 174 -6.80 2.86 -24.82
C ILE A 174 -5.62 3.67 -25.37
N LEU A 175 -5.67 3.97 -26.63
CA LEU A 175 -4.78 4.92 -27.29
C LEU A 175 -5.52 6.27 -27.38
N PRO A 176 -5.21 7.25 -26.51
CA PRO A 176 -5.89 8.56 -26.53
C PRO A 176 -5.60 9.33 -27.82
N VAL A 177 -4.45 9.06 -28.43
CA VAL A 177 -4.07 9.55 -29.75
C VAL A 177 -3.85 8.33 -30.64
N ALA A 178 -4.63 8.24 -31.70
CA ALA A 178 -4.51 7.12 -32.65
C ALA A 178 -3.13 7.15 -33.32
N VAL A 179 -2.47 6.00 -33.34
CA VAL A 179 -1.24 5.79 -34.10
C VAL A 179 -1.61 5.20 -35.46
N PRO A 180 -1.28 5.89 -36.57
CA PRO A 180 -1.66 5.39 -37.91
C PRO A 180 -1.15 3.96 -38.13
N GLY A 181 -2.05 3.05 -38.52
CA GLY A 181 -1.73 1.66 -38.77
C GLY A 181 -1.70 0.75 -37.54
N ILE A 182 -1.94 1.23 -36.35
CA ILE A 182 -2.16 0.44 -35.15
C ILE A 182 -3.67 0.26 -34.94
N GLU A 183 -4.10 -0.97 -34.79
CA GLU A 183 -5.48 -1.34 -34.50
C GLU A 183 -5.78 -1.20 -33.01
N ARG A 184 -4.89 -1.75 -32.16
CA ARG A 184 -5.04 -1.76 -30.70
C ARG A 184 -3.69 -1.91 -30.01
N ALA A 185 -3.65 -1.51 -28.76
CA ALA A 185 -2.54 -1.81 -27.82
C ALA A 185 -3.13 -2.46 -26.57
N GLN A 186 -2.42 -3.39 -25.96
CA GLN A 186 -2.86 -4.04 -24.72
C GLN A 186 -1.67 -4.57 -23.93
N ASN A 187 -1.72 -4.42 -22.60
CA ASN A 187 -0.82 -5.14 -21.71
C ASN A 187 -1.34 -6.57 -21.50
N GLU A 188 -0.44 -7.53 -21.66
CA GLU A 188 -0.73 -8.97 -21.54
C GLU A 188 -0.14 -9.54 -20.24
N GLU A 189 -0.23 -10.84 -20.06
CA GLU A 189 0.45 -11.53 -18.97
C GLU A 189 1.96 -11.24 -18.99
N ASN A 190 2.57 -11.15 -17.81
CA ASN A 190 3.99 -10.83 -17.64
C ASN A 190 4.43 -9.46 -18.23
N TRP A 191 3.49 -8.54 -18.46
CA TRP A 191 3.82 -7.21 -18.99
C TRP A 191 4.73 -6.40 -18.06
N LEU A 192 4.57 -6.59 -16.72
CA LEU A 192 5.22 -5.81 -15.68
C LEU A 192 6.62 -6.37 -15.39
N LEU A 193 7.66 -5.75 -15.92
CA LEU A 193 9.06 -6.15 -15.74
C LEU A 193 9.65 -5.62 -14.42
N VAL A 194 9.29 -4.40 -14.04
CA VAL A 194 9.70 -3.77 -12.77
C VAL A 194 8.45 -3.13 -12.16
N PRO A 195 8.01 -3.58 -10.99
CA PRO A 195 6.89 -2.97 -10.32
C PRO A 195 7.16 -1.52 -9.95
N GLY A 196 6.15 -0.66 -10.13
CA GLY A 196 6.14 0.65 -9.53
C GLY A 196 5.93 0.53 -8.02
N ALA A 197 6.43 1.50 -7.29
CA ALA A 197 6.23 1.57 -5.85
C ALA A 197 5.98 3.01 -5.42
N ASP A 198 5.15 3.18 -4.42
CA ASP A 198 4.97 4.45 -3.73
C ASP A 198 6.19 4.75 -2.86
N LYS A 199 6.31 6.00 -2.43
CA LYS A 199 7.27 6.34 -1.40
C LYS A 199 6.98 5.50 -0.15
N GLU A 200 7.99 4.85 0.38
CA GLU A 200 7.88 3.97 1.54
C GLU A 200 7.16 4.67 2.71
N SER A 201 6.17 4.01 3.25
CA SER A 201 5.42 4.51 4.40
C SER A 201 6.27 4.54 5.67
N ASP A 202 5.85 5.30 6.69
CA ASP A 202 6.51 5.29 8.00
C ASP A 202 6.46 3.89 8.64
N ASP A 203 5.39 3.15 8.40
CA ASP A 203 5.21 1.81 8.96
C ASP A 203 6.16 0.80 8.33
N ASP A 204 6.30 0.82 7.00
CA ASP A 204 7.22 -0.06 6.29
C ASP A 204 8.68 0.25 6.64
N LEU A 205 9.04 1.54 6.71
CA LEU A 205 10.39 1.95 7.12
C LEU A 205 10.68 1.53 8.56
N ARG A 206 9.70 1.66 9.46
CA ARG A 206 9.83 1.24 10.86
C ARG A 206 10.03 -0.27 10.99
N ASP A 207 9.25 -1.05 10.24
CA ASP A 207 9.38 -2.51 10.22
C ASP A 207 10.74 -2.93 9.64
N ARG A 208 11.25 -2.25 8.63
CA ARG A 208 12.63 -2.45 8.13
C ARG A 208 13.67 -2.11 9.16
N CYS A 209 13.53 -1.00 9.88
CA CYS A 209 14.44 -0.63 10.97
C CYS A 209 14.44 -1.70 12.08
N ARG A 210 13.24 -2.17 12.50
CA ARG A 210 13.14 -3.27 13.48
C ARG A 210 13.82 -4.54 12.98
N ASN A 211 13.59 -4.89 11.72
CA ASN A 211 14.18 -6.09 11.15
C ASN A 211 15.70 -5.98 11.06
N GLN A 212 16.25 -4.79 10.88
CA GLN A 212 17.68 -4.55 10.80
C GLN A 212 18.42 -5.00 12.08
N TYR A 213 17.80 -4.85 13.25
CA TYR A 213 18.37 -5.36 14.51
C TYR A 213 18.47 -6.89 14.53
N ASN A 214 17.62 -7.59 13.76
CA ASN A 214 17.67 -9.04 13.65
C ASN A 214 18.79 -9.51 12.68
N LEU A 215 19.25 -8.64 11.76
CA LEU A 215 20.32 -8.96 10.81
C LEU A 215 21.70 -9.08 11.46
N VAL A 216 21.85 -8.61 12.69
CA VAL A 216 23.10 -8.76 13.48
C VAL A 216 23.23 -10.17 14.04
N GLY A 217 22.23 -11.03 13.87
CA GLY A 217 22.26 -12.42 14.34
C GLY A 217 23.26 -13.31 13.58
N ASN A 218 23.78 -14.32 14.25
CA ASN A 218 24.76 -15.28 13.71
C ASN A 218 24.13 -16.32 12.77
N TYR A 219 22.81 -16.23 12.48
CA TYR A 219 22.05 -17.22 11.72
C TYR A 219 21.26 -16.58 10.61
N HIS A 220 21.15 -17.28 9.47
CA HIS A 220 20.27 -16.91 8.36
C HIS A 220 18.83 -17.31 8.69
N THR A 221 18.13 -16.42 9.39
CA THR A 221 16.72 -16.59 9.76
C THR A 221 15.80 -15.95 8.71
N ASP A 222 14.51 -16.23 8.78
CA ASP A 222 13.48 -15.59 7.95
C ASP A 222 13.62 -14.06 7.93
N ALA A 223 13.90 -13.45 9.08
CA ALA A 223 14.06 -12.01 9.20
C ALA A 223 15.21 -11.47 8.33
N VAL A 224 16.32 -12.23 8.22
CA VAL A 224 17.46 -11.88 7.36
C VAL A 224 17.05 -11.95 5.89
N TYR A 225 16.47 -13.07 5.46
CA TYR A 225 15.98 -13.21 4.09
C TYR A 225 14.87 -12.23 3.75
N GLN A 226 13.92 -11.95 4.67
CA GLN A 226 12.91 -10.89 4.49
C GLN A 226 13.55 -9.53 4.25
N GLY A 227 14.58 -9.17 5.04
CA GLY A 227 15.31 -7.93 4.88
C GLY A 227 16.00 -7.81 3.52
N MET A 228 16.67 -8.87 3.10
CA MET A 228 17.34 -8.93 1.79
C MET A 228 16.36 -8.82 0.63
N ILE A 229 15.34 -9.67 0.60
CA ILE A 229 14.32 -9.69 -0.46
C ILE A 229 13.55 -8.36 -0.48
N ALA A 230 13.16 -7.84 0.69
CA ALA A 230 12.47 -6.56 0.79
C ALA A 230 13.35 -5.36 0.43
N SER A 231 14.67 -5.51 0.28
CA SER A 231 15.52 -4.44 -0.26
C SER A 231 15.26 -4.21 -1.74
N VAL A 232 14.76 -5.21 -2.45
CA VAL A 232 14.36 -5.07 -3.85
C VAL A 232 13.12 -4.20 -3.95
N VAL A 233 13.10 -3.33 -4.94
CA VAL A 233 12.02 -2.35 -5.16
C VAL A 233 10.67 -3.06 -5.39
N GLY A 234 9.62 -2.53 -4.79
CA GLY A 234 8.24 -3.03 -4.94
C GLY A 234 7.84 -4.12 -3.95
N LEU A 235 8.79 -4.64 -3.15
CA LEU A 235 8.49 -5.63 -2.12
C LEU A 235 8.49 -5.02 -0.72
N SER A 236 7.60 -5.51 0.11
CA SER A 236 7.47 -5.17 1.53
C SER A 236 7.65 -6.43 2.38
N ILE A 237 8.19 -6.30 3.59
CA ILE A 237 8.49 -7.42 4.50
C ILE A 237 7.25 -8.26 4.78
N ASP A 238 6.10 -7.65 4.94
CA ASP A 238 4.84 -8.33 5.27
C ASP A 238 4.27 -9.18 4.13
N ARG A 239 4.78 -9.02 2.90
CA ARG A 239 4.34 -9.72 1.68
C ARG A 239 5.31 -10.79 1.20
N ILE A 240 6.22 -11.20 2.07
CA ILE A 240 7.17 -12.28 1.86
C ILE A 240 6.83 -13.41 2.81
N PHE A 241 6.49 -14.57 2.26
CA PHE A 241 6.02 -15.76 2.98
C PHE A 241 6.99 -16.91 2.75
N PHE A 242 7.42 -17.60 3.81
CA PHE A 242 8.34 -18.71 3.68
C PHE A 242 7.60 -20.04 3.79
N LEU A 243 8.05 -21.00 2.99
CA LEU A 243 7.75 -22.42 3.14
C LEU A 243 9.04 -23.13 3.56
N HIS A 244 9.04 -23.61 4.80
CA HIS A 244 10.10 -24.43 5.36
C HIS A 244 9.93 -25.90 4.96
N ASP A 245 10.54 -26.82 5.68
CA ASP A 245 10.41 -28.27 5.51
C ASP A 245 11.05 -28.82 4.23
N ALA A 246 12.13 -28.16 3.78
CA ALA A 246 12.93 -28.61 2.65
C ALA A 246 12.10 -28.91 1.37
N PRO A 247 11.32 -27.96 0.85
CA PRO A 247 10.33 -28.18 -0.22
C PRO A 247 10.94 -28.72 -1.53
N ARG A 248 12.26 -28.56 -1.74
CA ARG A 248 12.99 -29.02 -2.93
C ARG A 248 14.11 -30.01 -2.57
N GLY A 249 14.20 -30.46 -1.32
CA GLY A 249 15.24 -31.33 -0.79
C GLY A 249 16.00 -30.71 0.39
N ALA A 250 16.93 -31.44 0.97
CA ALA A 250 17.66 -30.97 2.16
C ALA A 250 18.40 -29.65 1.91
N GLY A 251 18.31 -28.72 2.86
CA GLY A 251 18.92 -27.39 2.77
C GLY A 251 18.15 -26.36 1.93
N THR A 252 16.94 -26.69 1.49
CA THR A 252 16.14 -25.78 0.64
C THR A 252 15.00 -25.12 1.42
N ALA A 253 14.69 -23.87 1.05
CA ALA A 253 13.50 -23.13 1.47
C ALA A 253 12.95 -22.30 0.30
N ASN A 254 11.65 -22.06 0.32
CA ASN A 254 11.01 -21.20 -0.69
C ASN A 254 10.47 -19.92 -0.05
N ALA A 255 10.68 -18.80 -0.74
CA ALA A 255 10.08 -17.52 -0.40
C ALA A 255 9.01 -17.17 -1.46
N TYR A 256 7.76 -17.04 -1.03
CA TYR A 256 6.65 -16.64 -1.89
C TYR A 256 6.40 -15.15 -1.77
N LEU A 257 6.43 -14.47 -2.92
CA LEU A 257 6.35 -13.03 -3.01
C LEU A 257 4.96 -12.58 -3.47
N LEU A 258 4.42 -11.53 -2.84
CA LEU A 258 3.13 -10.97 -3.15
C LEU A 258 3.25 -9.46 -3.36
N LEU A 259 2.73 -8.93 -4.47
CA LEU A 259 2.57 -7.49 -4.67
C LEU A 259 1.27 -6.98 -4.04
N ASP A 260 1.20 -5.68 -3.82
CA ASP A 260 -0.05 -5.04 -3.35
C ASP A 260 -1.16 -5.11 -4.40
N SER A 261 -0.81 -4.98 -5.66
CA SER A 261 -1.69 -5.22 -6.80
C SER A 261 -0.91 -5.79 -7.98
N GLY A 262 -1.62 -6.36 -8.94
CA GLY A 262 -1.03 -7.01 -10.09
C GLY A 262 -0.43 -8.39 -9.77
N VAL A 263 0.20 -8.98 -10.76
CA VAL A 263 0.86 -10.30 -10.69
C VAL A 263 2.36 -10.11 -10.87
N ILE A 264 3.14 -10.84 -10.10
CA ILE A 264 4.60 -10.81 -10.22
C ILE A 264 4.99 -11.55 -11.51
N SER A 265 5.77 -10.89 -12.37
CA SER A 265 6.28 -11.47 -13.60
C SER A 265 7.49 -12.37 -13.34
N GLN A 266 7.69 -13.39 -14.20
CA GLN A 266 8.86 -14.26 -14.10
C GLN A 266 10.19 -13.51 -14.22
N PRO A 267 10.39 -12.52 -15.12
CA PRO A 267 11.62 -11.74 -15.17
C PRO A 267 11.96 -11.00 -13.87
N PHE A 268 10.93 -10.58 -13.11
CA PHE A 268 11.14 -9.96 -11.80
C PHE A 268 11.58 -11.00 -10.77
N ILE A 269 10.97 -12.18 -10.76
CA ILE A 269 11.38 -13.30 -9.89
C ILE A 269 12.82 -13.70 -10.16
N ASP A 270 13.20 -13.82 -11.46
CA ASP A 270 14.55 -14.18 -11.86
C ASP A 270 15.57 -13.15 -11.35
N LYS A 271 15.24 -11.86 -11.40
CA LYS A 271 16.08 -10.78 -10.84
C LYS A 271 16.23 -10.87 -9.33
N VAL A 272 15.18 -11.23 -8.59
CA VAL A 272 15.25 -11.40 -7.15
C VAL A 272 16.09 -12.63 -6.81
N ASN A 273 15.92 -13.74 -7.52
CA ASN A 273 16.72 -14.95 -7.36
C ASN A 273 18.20 -14.72 -7.70
N ASP A 274 18.50 -13.95 -8.76
CA ASP A 274 19.87 -13.53 -9.06
C ASP A 274 20.47 -12.74 -7.91
N TYR A 275 19.75 -11.79 -7.35
CA TYR A 275 20.20 -11.00 -6.21
C TYR A 275 20.48 -11.88 -4.98
N VAL A 276 19.58 -12.79 -4.64
CA VAL A 276 19.74 -13.65 -3.44
C VAL A 276 20.83 -14.70 -3.64
N ASN A 277 20.79 -15.44 -4.76
CA ASN A 277 21.65 -16.63 -4.95
C ASN A 277 22.95 -16.31 -5.68
N THR A 278 22.89 -15.64 -6.85
CA THR A 278 24.07 -15.45 -7.70
C THR A 278 25.01 -14.39 -7.14
N GLN A 279 24.47 -13.32 -6.54
CA GLN A 279 25.28 -12.28 -5.91
C GLN A 279 25.74 -12.66 -4.50
N GLY A 280 25.37 -13.85 -4.00
CA GLY A 280 25.92 -14.41 -2.77
C GLY A 280 25.34 -13.83 -1.49
N HIS A 281 24.11 -13.32 -1.51
CA HIS A 281 23.40 -12.81 -0.34
C HIS A 281 22.65 -13.93 0.42
N HIS A 282 23.14 -15.15 0.38
CA HIS A 282 22.57 -16.30 1.08
C HIS A 282 23.60 -16.99 2.00
N GLY A 283 23.14 -17.81 2.93
CA GLY A 283 24.00 -18.59 3.80
C GLY A 283 24.75 -19.69 3.05
N HIS A 284 25.94 -20.05 3.55
CA HIS A 284 26.68 -21.17 2.99
C HIS A 284 25.89 -22.48 3.15
N GLY A 285 25.51 -23.08 2.02
CA GLY A 285 24.72 -24.31 1.98
C GLY A 285 23.21 -24.12 2.01
N ASP A 286 22.73 -22.87 2.08
CA ASP A 286 21.30 -22.56 1.96
C ASP A 286 20.93 -22.42 0.47
N ASP A 287 19.85 -23.06 0.06
CA ASP A 287 19.23 -22.87 -1.25
C ASP A 287 17.85 -22.22 -1.06
N MET A 288 17.82 -20.88 -1.13
CA MET A 288 16.61 -20.09 -1.05
C MET A 288 16.10 -19.77 -2.44
N GLN A 289 14.88 -20.15 -2.77
CA GLN A 289 14.26 -19.82 -4.04
C GLN A 289 13.05 -18.90 -3.83
N CYS A 290 13.06 -17.76 -4.51
CA CYS A 290 11.91 -16.88 -4.58
C CYS A 290 10.96 -17.32 -5.72
N MET A 291 9.67 -17.31 -5.42
CA MET A 291 8.60 -17.70 -6.34
C MET A 291 7.44 -16.71 -6.24
N PRO A 292 6.61 -16.57 -7.29
CA PRO A 292 5.35 -15.84 -7.15
C PRO A 292 4.44 -16.57 -6.16
N MET A 293 3.61 -15.82 -5.42
CA MET A 293 2.61 -16.39 -4.52
C MET A 293 1.67 -17.29 -5.32
N PRO A 294 1.43 -18.55 -4.88
CA PRO A 294 0.42 -19.40 -5.49
C PRO A 294 -0.95 -18.73 -5.49
N GLU A 295 -1.72 -18.93 -6.54
CA GLU A 295 -3.02 -18.31 -6.71
C GLU A 295 -4.14 -19.36 -6.75
N THR A 296 -5.26 -19.06 -6.11
CA THR A 296 -6.52 -19.78 -6.29
C THR A 296 -7.46 -18.94 -7.13
N GLN A 297 -8.11 -19.57 -8.12
CA GLN A 297 -8.94 -18.89 -9.10
C GLN A 297 -10.42 -18.98 -8.75
N HIS A 298 -11.10 -17.84 -8.74
CA HIS A 298 -12.51 -17.74 -8.33
C HIS A 298 -13.33 -17.01 -9.38
N ALA A 299 -14.47 -17.61 -9.75
CA ALA A 299 -15.48 -16.96 -10.59
C ALA A 299 -16.58 -16.39 -9.69
N ILE A 300 -16.71 -15.06 -9.65
CA ILE A 300 -17.65 -14.37 -8.78
C ILE A 300 -18.81 -13.82 -9.61
N THR A 301 -20.04 -14.12 -9.16
CA THR A 301 -21.25 -13.45 -9.63
C THR A 301 -21.83 -12.67 -8.43
N LEU A 302 -22.06 -11.39 -8.63
CA LEU A 302 -22.62 -10.48 -7.66
C LEU A 302 -23.90 -9.87 -8.21
N THR A 303 -25.04 -10.17 -7.59
CA THR A 303 -26.29 -9.46 -7.84
C THR A 303 -26.41 -8.31 -6.85
N VAL A 304 -26.58 -7.12 -7.37
CA VAL A 304 -26.69 -5.86 -6.64
C VAL A 304 -28.11 -5.34 -6.76
N TYR A 305 -28.81 -5.26 -5.66
CA TYR A 305 -30.13 -4.66 -5.60
C TYR A 305 -30.01 -3.17 -5.34
N VAL A 306 -30.61 -2.37 -6.20
CA VAL A 306 -30.50 -0.90 -6.19
C VAL A 306 -31.87 -0.30 -5.97
N GLU A 307 -31.99 0.61 -5.01
CA GLU A 307 -33.23 1.34 -4.78
C GLU A 307 -33.64 2.17 -6.02
N ASN A 308 -34.86 1.90 -6.54
CA ASN A 308 -35.43 2.65 -7.66
C ASN A 308 -34.50 2.72 -8.88
N ILE A 309 -33.96 1.59 -9.34
CA ILE A 309 -33.04 1.50 -10.49
C ILE A 309 -33.59 2.16 -11.75
N THR A 310 -34.91 2.19 -11.91
CA THR A 310 -35.62 2.83 -13.03
C THR A 310 -35.45 4.35 -13.08
N ASN A 311 -35.09 4.98 -11.97
CA ASN A 311 -34.79 6.42 -11.89
C ASN A 311 -33.38 6.75 -12.39
N LEU A 312 -32.51 5.76 -12.55
CA LEU A 312 -31.16 5.90 -13.06
C LEU A 312 -31.17 5.82 -14.59
N THR A 313 -30.46 6.73 -15.23
CA THR A 313 -30.21 6.66 -16.68
C THR A 313 -29.34 5.43 -16.99
N ALA A 314 -29.40 4.94 -18.24
CA ALA A 314 -28.57 3.82 -18.67
C ALA A 314 -27.07 4.06 -18.46
N ASN A 315 -26.60 5.29 -18.60
CA ASN A 315 -25.21 5.68 -18.34
C ASN A 315 -24.87 5.60 -16.84
N GLU A 316 -25.76 6.02 -15.96
CA GLU A 316 -25.55 5.94 -14.50
C GLU A 316 -25.55 4.49 -14.03
N GLN A 317 -26.44 3.65 -14.54
CA GLN A 317 -26.42 2.22 -14.26
C GLN A 317 -25.13 1.56 -14.72
N THR A 318 -24.67 1.86 -15.94
CA THR A 318 -23.40 1.33 -16.47
C THR A 318 -22.21 1.77 -15.62
N LYS A 319 -22.19 3.04 -15.21
CA LYS A 319 -21.13 3.58 -14.35
C LYS A 319 -21.15 2.95 -12.97
N LEU A 320 -22.32 2.83 -12.33
CA LEU A 320 -22.45 2.19 -11.01
C LEU A 320 -21.95 0.74 -11.06
N LYS A 321 -22.35 -0.01 -12.09
CA LYS A 321 -21.89 -1.37 -12.33
C LYS A 321 -20.36 -1.43 -12.44
N GLN A 322 -19.77 -0.58 -13.27
CA GLN A 322 -18.33 -0.53 -13.50
C GLN A 322 -17.55 -0.13 -12.23
N ASP A 323 -18.07 0.81 -11.46
CA ASP A 323 -17.45 1.24 -10.21
C ASP A 323 -17.49 0.12 -9.15
N ILE A 324 -18.59 -0.63 -9.03
CA ILE A 324 -18.71 -1.81 -8.17
C ILE A 324 -17.76 -2.93 -8.65
N GLU A 325 -17.69 -3.20 -9.95
CA GLU A 325 -16.73 -4.17 -10.52
C GLU A 325 -15.29 -3.79 -10.15
N ASN A 326 -14.91 -2.52 -10.31
CA ASN A 326 -13.57 -2.05 -9.96
C ASN A 326 -13.27 -2.16 -8.47
N LEU A 327 -14.25 -1.94 -7.59
CA LEU A 327 -14.09 -2.13 -6.14
C LEU A 327 -13.85 -3.62 -5.81
N VAL A 328 -14.66 -4.53 -6.37
CA VAL A 328 -14.48 -5.98 -6.17
C VAL A 328 -13.12 -6.42 -6.71
N ARG A 329 -12.72 -5.98 -7.90
CA ARG A 329 -11.40 -6.24 -8.48
C ARG A 329 -10.25 -5.71 -7.62
N CYS A 330 -10.45 -4.56 -6.94
CA CYS A 330 -9.50 -4.04 -5.96
C CYS A 330 -9.33 -4.99 -4.77
N ALA A 331 -10.41 -5.54 -4.24
CA ALA A 331 -10.36 -6.53 -3.16
C ALA A 331 -9.60 -7.80 -3.56
N PHE A 332 -9.62 -8.19 -4.85
CA PHE A 332 -8.86 -9.30 -5.43
C PHE A 332 -7.49 -8.89 -6.02
N ARG A 333 -6.98 -7.70 -5.69
CA ARG A 333 -5.63 -7.20 -6.02
C ARG A 333 -5.38 -6.93 -7.51
N GLU A 334 -6.39 -6.61 -8.29
CA GLU A 334 -6.20 -6.22 -9.69
C GLU A 334 -5.89 -4.72 -9.86
N ASN A 335 -6.31 -3.89 -8.89
CA ASN A 335 -6.03 -2.45 -8.80
C ASN A 335 -5.89 -1.99 -7.35
N THR A 336 -5.59 -0.70 -7.13
CA THR A 336 -5.45 -0.08 -5.79
C THR A 336 -6.37 1.13 -5.59
N SER A 337 -7.42 1.25 -6.38
CA SER A 337 -8.22 2.48 -6.47
C SER A 337 -9.22 2.66 -5.33
N TYR A 338 -9.40 1.65 -4.48
CA TYR A 338 -10.33 1.67 -3.35
C TYR A 338 -9.64 1.24 -2.07
N ASP A 339 -10.04 1.84 -0.95
CA ASP A 339 -9.63 1.41 0.39
C ASP A 339 -10.55 0.27 0.86
N VAL A 340 -10.20 -0.95 0.48
CA VAL A 340 -10.95 -2.16 0.81
C VAL A 340 -10.01 -3.25 1.32
N LYS A 341 -10.57 -4.16 2.13
CA LYS A 341 -9.83 -5.33 2.59
C LYS A 341 -9.52 -6.25 1.42
N LYS A 342 -8.24 -6.43 1.11
CA LYS A 342 -7.77 -7.29 0.02
C LYS A 342 -7.67 -8.76 0.46
N THR A 343 -7.73 -9.68 -0.50
CA THR A 343 -7.42 -11.10 -0.30
C THR A 343 -5.99 -11.27 0.22
N TRP A 344 -5.77 -12.26 1.10
CA TRP A 344 -4.48 -12.47 1.76
C TRP A 344 -4.22 -13.94 2.00
N PRO A 345 -2.96 -14.43 1.90
CA PRO A 345 -2.62 -15.80 2.29
C PRO A 345 -2.87 -16.05 3.77
N TYR A 346 -3.13 -17.29 4.13
CA TYR A 346 -3.46 -17.72 5.50
C TYR A 346 -4.56 -16.91 6.15
N SER A 347 -5.57 -16.53 5.38
CA SER A 347 -6.66 -15.71 5.88
C SER A 347 -8.02 -16.15 5.38
N ARG A 348 -9.06 -15.69 6.09
CA ARG A 348 -10.43 -15.77 5.65
C ARG A 348 -10.84 -14.46 4.96
N PHE A 349 -11.19 -14.54 3.70
CA PHE A 349 -11.82 -13.45 2.97
C PHE A 349 -13.33 -13.55 3.08
N SER A 350 -13.95 -12.55 3.71
CA SER A 350 -15.38 -12.55 3.98
C SER A 350 -16.15 -11.68 3.00
N PHE A 351 -17.10 -12.25 2.29
CA PHE A 351 -18.00 -11.54 1.38
C PHE A 351 -18.95 -10.60 2.13
N SER A 352 -19.33 -10.92 3.38
CA SER A 352 -20.10 -9.98 4.21
C SER A 352 -19.33 -8.69 4.50
N ASN A 353 -18.01 -8.78 4.73
CA ASN A 353 -17.18 -7.60 4.89
C ASN A 353 -17.04 -6.84 3.57
N LEU A 354 -16.85 -7.52 2.45
CA LEU A 354 -16.82 -6.90 1.13
C LEU A 354 -18.15 -6.19 0.82
N GLY A 355 -19.28 -6.81 1.16
CA GLY A 355 -20.61 -6.18 1.04
C GLY A 355 -20.71 -4.89 1.83
N ARG A 356 -20.23 -4.87 3.08
CA ARG A 356 -20.18 -3.65 3.89
C ARG A 356 -19.33 -2.55 3.25
N GLU A 357 -18.19 -2.91 2.63
CA GLU A 357 -17.36 -1.94 1.92
C GLU A 357 -18.08 -1.38 0.67
N ILE A 358 -18.82 -2.23 -0.07
CA ILE A 358 -19.65 -1.80 -1.20
C ILE A 358 -20.71 -0.80 -0.75
N HIS A 359 -21.48 -1.11 0.32
CA HIS A 359 -22.49 -0.19 0.87
C HIS A 359 -21.87 1.14 1.34
N ARG A 360 -20.66 1.12 1.88
CA ARG A 360 -19.94 2.33 2.32
C ARG A 360 -19.59 3.26 1.16
N HIS A 361 -19.28 2.70 -0.01
CA HIS A 361 -18.90 3.47 -1.19
C HIS A 361 -20.09 3.85 -2.08
N PHE A 362 -21.14 3.03 -2.09
CA PHE A 362 -22.29 3.18 -3.00
C PHE A 362 -23.61 3.20 -2.21
N ILE A 363 -24.07 4.39 -1.91
CA ILE A 363 -25.29 4.63 -1.09
C ILE A 363 -26.57 4.09 -1.76
N LEU A 364 -26.59 4.01 -3.10
CA LEU A 364 -27.75 3.52 -3.87
C LEU A 364 -27.95 2.01 -3.77
N VAL A 365 -26.97 1.29 -3.22
CA VAL A 365 -27.07 -0.17 -3.07
C VAL A 365 -27.88 -0.51 -1.83
N ASP A 366 -28.99 -1.21 -2.00
CA ASP A 366 -29.83 -1.69 -0.91
C ASP A 366 -29.32 -3.01 -0.34
N SER A 367 -29.12 -4.01 -1.20
CA SER A 367 -28.66 -5.32 -0.77
C SER A 367 -27.79 -6.00 -1.82
N LEU A 368 -27.09 -7.07 -1.40
CA LEU A 368 -26.09 -7.76 -2.20
C LEU A 368 -26.23 -9.27 -2.05
N GLN A 369 -26.12 -9.99 -3.15
CA GLN A 369 -26.08 -11.44 -3.17
C GLN A 369 -24.84 -11.95 -3.93
N PHE A 370 -23.97 -12.68 -3.23
CA PHE A 370 -22.81 -13.33 -3.82
C PHE A 370 -23.13 -14.82 -4.10
N ASN A 371 -22.58 -15.36 -5.19
CA ASN A 371 -22.72 -16.77 -5.55
C ASN A 371 -21.81 -17.70 -4.73
N GLN A 372 -20.94 -17.15 -3.91
CA GLN A 372 -19.96 -17.91 -3.12
C GLN A 372 -20.03 -17.54 -1.63
N THR A 373 -19.60 -18.52 -0.81
CA THR A 373 -19.32 -18.31 0.61
C THR A 373 -17.90 -17.79 0.82
N ASP A 374 -17.57 -17.40 2.06
CA ASP A 374 -16.25 -16.92 2.41
C ASP A 374 -15.12 -17.84 1.93
N ILE A 375 -14.04 -17.26 1.43
CA ILE A 375 -12.88 -17.99 0.93
C ILE A 375 -11.85 -18.11 2.07
N ILE A 376 -11.44 -19.35 2.36
CA ILE A 376 -10.34 -19.65 3.30
C ILE A 376 -9.11 -19.98 2.48
N SER A 377 -8.05 -19.21 2.68
CA SER A 377 -6.78 -19.38 1.98
C SER A 377 -5.73 -20.00 2.89
N GLU A 378 -4.98 -20.94 2.36
CA GLU A 378 -3.72 -21.42 2.94
C GLU A 378 -2.55 -20.59 2.38
N LEU A 379 -1.47 -21.21 1.96
CA LEU A 379 -0.35 -20.55 1.28
C LEU A 379 -0.73 -20.24 -0.19
N SER A 380 -1.76 -19.44 -0.37
CA SER A 380 -2.25 -19.00 -1.69
C SER A 380 -3.02 -17.70 -1.56
N VAL A 381 -3.11 -16.94 -2.64
CA VAL A 381 -3.91 -15.73 -2.71
C VAL A 381 -5.10 -15.93 -3.67
N PRO A 382 -6.35 -15.66 -3.23
CA PRO A 382 -7.51 -15.70 -4.12
C PRO A 382 -7.43 -14.60 -5.19
N ARG A 383 -7.66 -15.00 -6.47
CA ARG A 383 -7.74 -14.14 -7.65
C ARG A 383 -9.05 -14.35 -8.37
N LEU A 384 -9.44 -13.42 -9.22
CA LEU A 384 -10.61 -13.53 -10.07
C LEU A 384 -10.24 -14.21 -11.39
N THR A 385 -10.98 -15.29 -11.75
CA THR A 385 -11.04 -15.80 -13.13
C THR A 385 -12.04 -14.99 -13.94
N SER A 386 -13.20 -14.71 -13.32
CA SER A 386 -14.26 -13.90 -13.92
C SER A 386 -15.05 -13.18 -12.84
N LEU A 387 -15.57 -12.02 -13.19
CA LEU A 387 -16.47 -11.25 -12.36
C LEU A 387 -17.68 -10.84 -13.20
N THR A 388 -18.86 -11.19 -12.75
CA THR A 388 -20.12 -10.72 -13.33
C THR A 388 -20.89 -9.94 -12.27
N VAL A 389 -21.23 -8.70 -12.56
CA VAL A 389 -22.08 -7.86 -11.69
C VAL A 389 -23.38 -7.61 -12.42
N GLU A 390 -24.49 -7.90 -11.77
CA GLU A 390 -25.84 -7.69 -12.28
C GLU A 390 -26.58 -6.72 -11.37
N LEU A 391 -27.18 -5.68 -11.98
CA LEU A 391 -28.00 -4.72 -11.24
C LEU A 391 -29.47 -5.16 -11.35
N GLN A 392 -30.19 -5.17 -10.23
CA GLN A 392 -31.61 -5.47 -10.15
C GLN A 392 -32.30 -4.40 -9.30
N ASP A 393 -33.60 -4.22 -9.50
CA ASP A 393 -34.42 -3.35 -8.65
C ASP A 393 -34.64 -4.01 -7.30
N ALA A 394 -34.56 -3.24 -6.18
CA ALA A 394 -34.63 -3.74 -4.81
C ALA A 394 -36.05 -4.09 -4.37
#